data_044c6d15e5a9cb1f278e719bf15acabd
#
_entry.id   044c6d15e5a9cb1f278e719bf15acabd
#
_cell.length_a   1.000
_cell.length_b   1.000
_cell.length_c   1.000
_cell.angle_alpha   90.00
_cell.angle_beta   90.00
_cell.angle_gamma   90.00
#
_symmetry.space_group_name_H-M   'P 1'
#
loop_
_entity.id
_entity.type
_entity.pdbx_description
1 polymer ?
#
loop_
_entity_poly.entity_id
_entity_poly.type
_entity_poly.pdbx_seq_one_letter_code
_entity_poly.pdbx_strand_id
1 'polypeptide(L)'
;MSFLNNLKIVEEYGPFRFCEWIEIKDDYCLSVQCGVGKYSIPRENVDLDQYTHFELAFIYEGSLSNRHDELLKGFNRKEELQEYKEGTVYKYVPKDLIDDLYNYFMYN
;
A
#
# COMPACT_ATOMS: atom_id res chain seq x y z
N MET A 1 -1.08 -4.94 -14.70
CA MET A 1 -1.98 -3.81 -14.39
C MET A 1 -1.48 -3.10 -13.15
N SER A 2 -1.56 -1.80 -13.11
CA SER A 2 -1.06 -1.05 -11.96
C SER A 2 -2.13 -0.85 -10.90
N PHE A 3 -1.74 -0.94 -9.62
CA PHE A 3 -2.63 -0.63 -8.51
C PHE A 3 -3.13 0.81 -8.57
N LEU A 4 -2.39 1.71 -9.25
CA LEU A 4 -2.78 3.12 -9.38
C LEU A 4 -4.15 3.30 -10.01
N ASN A 5 -4.57 2.37 -10.85
CA ASN A 5 -5.89 2.45 -11.48
C ASN A 5 -7.04 2.34 -10.47
N ASN A 6 -6.76 1.79 -9.29
CA ASN A 6 -7.74 1.63 -8.22
C ASN A 6 -7.45 2.52 -7.01
N LEU A 7 -6.44 3.38 -7.11
CA LEU A 7 -6.08 4.27 -6.01
C LEU A 7 -6.85 5.58 -6.15
N LYS A 8 -7.61 5.94 -5.11
CA LYS A 8 -8.45 7.14 -5.13
C LYS A 8 -8.30 7.90 -3.82
N ILE A 9 -8.16 9.22 -3.92
CA ILE A 9 -8.19 10.10 -2.77
C ILE A 9 -9.65 10.29 -2.38
N VAL A 10 -10.03 9.86 -1.17
CA VAL A 10 -11.43 9.91 -0.73
C VAL A 10 -11.64 10.87 0.43
N GLU A 11 -10.58 11.36 1.05
CA GLU A 11 -10.69 12.20 2.23
C GLU A 11 -9.52 13.17 2.31
N GLU A 12 -9.78 14.39 2.76
CA GLU A 12 -8.76 15.40 2.94
C GLU A 12 -9.01 16.17 4.24
N TYR A 13 -7.96 16.32 5.05
CA TYR A 13 -7.97 17.11 6.28
C TYR A 13 -6.80 18.09 6.23
N GLY A 14 -7.06 19.37 5.90
CA GLY A 14 -6.00 20.33 5.69
C GLY A 14 -5.05 19.84 4.61
N PRO A 15 -3.75 19.72 4.87
CA PRO A 15 -2.80 19.20 3.87
C PRO A 15 -2.78 17.68 3.76
N PHE A 16 -3.49 16.96 4.66
CA PHE A 16 -3.42 15.50 4.70
C PHE A 16 -4.48 14.88 3.79
N ARG A 17 -4.04 13.94 2.93
CA ARG A 17 -4.92 13.22 2.02
C ARG A 17 -4.93 11.74 2.39
N PHE A 18 -6.08 11.09 2.20
CA PHE A 18 -6.23 9.66 2.47
C PHE A 18 -6.81 8.97 1.24
N CYS A 19 -6.16 7.89 0.83
CA CYS A 19 -6.63 7.08 -0.28
C CYS A 19 -7.51 5.95 0.23
N GLU A 20 -8.49 5.58 -0.59
CA GLU A 20 -9.38 4.46 -0.29
C GLU A 20 -8.59 3.15 -0.23
N TRP A 21 -8.94 2.29 0.70
CA TRP A 21 -8.32 0.97 0.79
C TRP A 21 -8.70 0.12 -0.41
N ILE A 22 -7.77 -0.70 -0.89
CA ILE A 22 -7.97 -1.58 -2.03
C ILE A 22 -8.28 -2.99 -1.51
N GLU A 23 -9.46 -3.50 -1.81
CA GLU A 23 -9.84 -4.87 -1.40
C GLU A 23 -8.97 -5.88 -2.13
N ILE A 24 -8.49 -6.88 -1.40
CA ILE A 24 -7.67 -7.94 -1.98
C ILE A 24 -8.31 -9.32 -1.84
N LYS A 25 -8.32 -9.92 -0.64
CA LYS A 25 -8.98 -11.22 -0.45
C LYS A 25 -9.17 -11.48 1.05
N ASP A 26 -10.12 -12.36 1.38
CA ASP A 26 -10.35 -12.86 2.75
C ASP A 26 -10.49 -11.76 3.79
N ASP A 27 -11.28 -10.73 3.49
CA ASP A 27 -11.52 -9.57 4.37
C ASP A 27 -10.29 -8.69 4.61
N TYR A 28 -9.25 -8.85 3.78
CA TYR A 28 -8.08 -7.99 3.81
C TYR A 28 -8.16 -6.90 2.75
N CYS A 29 -7.57 -5.74 3.08
CA CYS A 29 -7.39 -4.65 2.14
C CYS A 29 -5.93 -4.19 2.19
N LEU A 30 -5.48 -3.56 1.11
CA LEU A 30 -4.22 -2.82 1.10
C LEU A 30 -4.52 -1.36 1.33
N SER A 31 -3.77 -0.75 2.25
CA SER A 31 -3.77 0.70 2.44
C SER A 31 -2.51 1.23 1.76
N VAL A 32 -2.67 1.95 0.66
CA VAL A 32 -1.56 2.57 -0.06
C VAL A 32 -1.74 4.07 0.08
N GLN A 33 -0.83 4.73 0.81
CA GLN A 33 -0.95 6.14 1.14
C GLN A 33 0.27 6.92 0.66
N CYS A 34 0.06 8.20 0.37
CA CYS A 34 1.12 9.07 -0.13
C CYS A 34 0.78 10.53 0.15
N GLY A 35 1.81 11.38 0.15
CA GLY A 35 1.64 12.82 0.36
C GLY A 35 2.19 13.29 1.69
N VAL A 36 1.73 14.47 2.10
CA VAL A 36 2.15 15.10 3.36
C VAL A 36 1.83 14.18 4.54
N GLY A 37 2.82 13.96 5.41
CA GLY A 37 2.64 13.13 6.59
C GLY A 37 2.70 11.62 6.34
N LYS A 38 2.92 11.20 5.08
CA LYS A 38 3.01 9.79 4.71
C LYS A 38 4.46 9.43 4.35
N TYR A 39 4.82 8.16 4.53
CA TYR A 39 6.14 7.66 4.17
C TYR A 39 6.18 7.33 2.68
N SER A 40 6.16 8.39 1.87
CA SER A 40 6.14 8.32 0.41
C SER A 40 7.27 9.17 -0.19
N ILE A 41 7.55 9.01 -1.47
CA ILE A 41 8.48 9.86 -2.20
C ILE A 41 7.76 10.38 -3.45
N PRO A 42 7.56 11.69 -3.56
CA PRO A 42 7.87 12.73 -2.57
C PRO A 42 6.92 12.71 -1.37
N ARG A 43 7.24 13.43 -0.31
CA ARG A 43 6.37 13.58 0.86
C ARG A 43 5.53 14.84 0.74
N GLU A 44 5.11 15.14 -0.46
CA GLU A 44 4.31 16.31 -0.82
C GLU A 44 3.05 15.85 -1.52
N ASN A 45 2.05 16.72 -1.57
CA ASN A 45 0.82 16.43 -2.31
C ASN A 45 1.02 16.75 -3.79
N VAL A 46 1.21 15.71 -4.58
CA VAL A 46 1.33 15.80 -6.04
C VAL A 46 0.33 14.82 -6.66
N ASP A 47 0.28 14.75 -7.97
CA ASP A 47 -0.59 13.79 -8.66
C ASP A 47 -0.12 12.36 -8.35
N LEU A 48 -1.07 11.44 -8.26
CA LEU A 48 -0.78 10.06 -7.84
C LEU A 48 0.27 9.37 -8.71
N ASP A 49 0.34 9.69 -10.00
CA ASP A 49 1.31 9.10 -10.93
C ASP A 49 2.72 9.66 -10.78
N GLN A 50 2.90 10.68 -9.95
CA GLN A 50 4.21 11.28 -9.72
C GLN A 50 4.96 10.68 -8.54
N TYR A 51 4.32 9.80 -7.77
CA TYR A 51 4.99 9.13 -6.65
C TYR A 51 5.79 7.93 -7.14
N THR A 52 6.98 7.76 -6.56
CA THR A 52 7.84 6.60 -6.84
C THR A 52 7.79 5.57 -5.72
N HIS A 53 7.45 6.01 -4.51
CA HIS A 53 7.40 5.17 -3.31
C HIS A 53 6.17 5.55 -2.49
N PHE A 54 5.58 4.56 -1.83
CA PHE A 54 4.33 4.74 -1.08
C PHE A 54 4.45 4.11 0.30
N GLU A 55 3.60 4.58 1.21
CA GLU A 55 3.40 3.92 2.50
C GLU A 55 2.36 2.83 2.31
N LEU A 56 2.67 1.62 2.76
CA LEU A 56 1.81 0.46 2.58
C LEU A 56 1.46 -0.15 3.93
N ALA A 57 0.21 -0.59 4.08
CA ALA A 57 -0.21 -1.37 5.24
C ALA A 57 -1.26 -2.39 4.82
N PHE A 58 -1.38 -3.45 5.60
CA PHE A 58 -2.45 -4.43 5.44
C PHE A 58 -3.54 -4.13 6.46
N ILE A 59 -4.78 -4.17 5.99
CA ILE A 59 -5.96 -3.92 6.81
C ILE A 59 -6.77 -5.20 6.87
N TYR A 60 -7.12 -5.62 8.06
CA TYR A 60 -7.99 -6.78 8.27
C TYR A 60 -9.21 -6.36 9.07
N GLU A 61 -10.38 -6.57 8.49
CA GLU A 61 -11.67 -6.20 9.12
C GLU A 61 -11.65 -4.76 9.66
N GLY A 62 -11.10 -3.83 8.88
CA GLY A 62 -11.11 -2.41 9.23
C GLY A 62 -9.98 -1.94 10.12
N SER A 63 -9.05 -2.80 10.51
CA SER A 63 -7.95 -2.45 11.41
C SER A 63 -6.59 -2.86 10.84
N LEU A 64 -5.54 -2.16 11.26
CA LEU A 64 -4.18 -2.52 10.86
C LEU A 64 -3.87 -3.95 11.29
N SER A 65 -3.32 -4.74 10.37
CA SER A 65 -2.99 -6.14 10.59
C SER A 65 -1.49 -6.35 10.77
N ASN A 66 -1.13 -7.19 11.75
CA ASN A 66 0.23 -7.71 11.92
C ASN A 66 0.31 -9.18 11.52
N ARG A 67 -0.80 -9.80 11.13
CA ARG A 67 -0.92 -11.26 10.93
C ARG A 67 -1.30 -11.60 9.50
N HIS A 68 -0.53 -11.07 8.55
CA HIS A 68 -0.82 -11.29 7.14
C HIS A 68 0.25 -12.16 6.44
N ASP A 69 1.09 -12.87 7.22
CA ASP A 69 2.15 -13.70 6.66
C ASP A 69 1.59 -14.79 5.73
N GLU A 70 0.44 -15.35 6.07
CA GLU A 70 -0.19 -16.37 5.23
C GLU A 70 -0.57 -15.83 3.86
N LEU A 71 -0.96 -14.56 3.79
CA LEU A 71 -1.30 -13.93 2.51
C LEU A 71 -0.09 -13.85 1.59
N LEU A 72 1.10 -13.69 2.17
CA LEU A 72 2.34 -13.48 1.41
C LEU A 72 3.08 -14.77 1.10
N LYS A 73 2.57 -15.91 1.54
CA LYS A 73 3.27 -17.19 1.47
C LYS A 73 3.74 -17.58 0.07
N GLY A 74 2.97 -17.25 -0.94
CA GLY A 74 3.32 -17.55 -2.32
C GLY A 74 3.89 -16.37 -3.09
N PHE A 75 4.08 -15.23 -2.43
CA PHE A 75 4.59 -14.04 -3.09
C PHE A 75 6.11 -14.10 -3.21
N ASN A 76 6.62 -14.11 -4.44
CA ASN A 76 8.05 -14.33 -4.68
C ASN A 76 8.96 -13.16 -4.27
N ARG A 77 8.40 -11.98 -4.01
CA ARG A 77 9.16 -10.82 -3.51
C ARG A 77 8.88 -10.53 -2.04
N LYS A 78 8.44 -11.55 -1.30
CA LYS A 78 8.10 -11.42 0.12
C LYS A 78 9.26 -10.88 0.96
N GLU A 79 10.45 -11.42 0.78
CA GLU A 79 11.62 -11.00 1.57
C GLU A 79 12.00 -9.56 1.26
N GLU A 80 11.90 -9.17 0.00
CA GLU A 80 12.17 -7.79 -0.40
C GLU A 80 11.17 -6.85 0.28
N LEU A 81 9.89 -7.21 0.26
CA LEU A 81 8.84 -6.40 0.88
C LEU A 81 9.10 -6.24 2.38
N GLN A 82 9.51 -7.29 3.06
CA GLN A 82 9.75 -7.27 4.50
C GLN A 82 10.87 -6.32 4.91
N GLU A 83 11.77 -5.97 4.01
CA GLU A 83 12.83 -5.01 4.30
C GLU A 83 12.29 -3.61 4.56
N TYR A 84 11.10 -3.30 4.08
CA TYR A 84 10.46 -1.99 4.27
C TYR A 84 9.57 -1.92 5.51
N LYS A 85 9.36 -3.06 6.18
CA LYS A 85 8.43 -3.13 7.30
C LYS A 85 9.00 -2.49 8.55
N GLU A 86 8.18 -1.63 9.18
CA GLU A 86 8.51 -1.02 10.46
C GLU A 86 7.21 -0.95 11.28
N GLY A 87 7.09 -1.82 12.27
CA GLY A 87 5.85 -1.96 13.04
C GLY A 87 4.74 -2.56 12.17
N THR A 88 3.64 -1.85 12.04
CA THR A 88 2.49 -2.29 11.25
C THR A 88 2.45 -1.71 9.84
N VAL A 89 3.41 -0.86 9.49
CA VAL A 89 3.45 -0.22 8.18
C VAL A 89 4.74 -0.56 7.45
N TYR A 90 4.70 -0.40 6.13
CA TYR A 90 5.86 -0.55 5.26
C TYR A 90 6.15 0.84 4.70
N LYS A 91 7.36 1.33 4.92
CA LYS A 91 7.74 2.71 4.58
C LYS A 91 8.51 2.79 3.27
N TYR A 92 8.17 3.76 2.44
CA TYR A 92 8.88 4.04 1.19
C TYR A 92 8.97 2.81 0.28
N VAL A 93 7.86 2.14 0.08
CA VAL A 93 7.80 0.93 -0.75
C VAL A 93 7.81 1.34 -2.22
N PRO A 94 8.72 0.79 -3.03
CA PRO A 94 8.77 1.12 -4.45
C PRO A 94 7.48 0.75 -5.18
N LYS A 95 7.10 1.59 -6.12
CA LYS A 95 5.86 1.41 -6.88
C LYS A 95 5.78 0.05 -7.57
N ASP A 96 6.89 -0.41 -8.17
CA ASP A 96 6.90 -1.69 -8.88
C ASP A 96 6.66 -2.89 -7.94
N LEU A 97 7.16 -2.79 -6.71
CA LEU A 97 6.93 -3.84 -5.72
C LEU A 97 5.46 -3.91 -5.32
N ILE A 98 4.81 -2.74 -5.17
CA ILE A 98 3.37 -2.70 -4.87
C ILE A 98 2.57 -3.22 -6.06
N ASP A 99 2.96 -2.89 -7.29
CA ASP A 99 2.29 -3.42 -8.48
C ASP A 99 2.35 -4.95 -8.51
N ASP A 100 3.52 -5.53 -8.22
CA ASP A 100 3.67 -6.98 -8.19
C ASP A 100 2.82 -7.61 -7.08
N LEU A 101 2.79 -6.97 -5.91
CA LEU A 101 1.97 -7.44 -4.80
C LEU A 101 0.48 -7.39 -5.15
N TYR A 102 0.03 -6.28 -5.71
CA TYR A 102 -1.35 -6.10 -6.15
C TYR A 102 -1.74 -7.18 -7.16
N ASN A 103 -0.89 -7.38 -8.17
CA ASN A 103 -1.16 -8.38 -9.20
C ASN A 103 -1.16 -9.80 -8.64
N TYR A 104 -0.31 -10.08 -7.67
CA TYR A 104 -0.30 -11.36 -6.97
C TYR A 104 -1.68 -11.65 -6.33
N PHE A 105 -2.28 -10.67 -5.67
CA PHE A 105 -3.58 -10.85 -5.04
C PHE A 105 -4.73 -10.90 -6.03
N MET A 106 -4.65 -10.15 -7.13
CA MET A 106 -5.76 -10.05 -8.07
C MET A 106 -5.80 -11.19 -9.10
N TYR A 107 -4.66 -11.80 -9.39
CA TYR A 107 -4.55 -12.76 -10.48
C TYR A 107 -4.04 -14.14 -10.08
N ASN A 108 -3.96 -14.42 -8.80
CA ASN A 108 -3.54 -15.74 -8.31
C ASN A 108 -4.56 -16.37 -7.39
#